data_0f522192cc11799e98db10235499e30f
#
_entry.id   0f522192cc11799e98db10235499e30f
#
_cell.length_a   1.000
_cell.length_b   1.000
_cell.length_c   1.000
_cell.angle_alpha   90.00
_cell.angle_beta   90.00
_cell.angle_gamma   90.00
#
_symmetry.space_group_name_H-M   'P 1'
#
loop_
_entity.id
_entity.type
_entity.pdbx_description
1 polymer ?
#
loop_
_entity_poly.entity_id
_entity_poly.type
_entity_poly.pdbx_seq_one_letter_code
_entity_poly.pdbx_strand_id
1 'polypeptide(L)'
;MKFELAEKHCWVEQIGSSNKPMPLIILLAGEYEEQTLFKIREMLLHQIDEGNCRAFMIAGFGPIDWDRDYSPWYQEGNNGRIFQGKADETLDFMKNALLPEIQKRFSINNEVYPVGYSLGGLTAIYGHCSIGFTGCGSCSGALWFPGWLEFLQEHLPSGRVYMSLGGKEERTKDSLMCQVGINTQKTKELISKSTEVIYFKEPGGHFKEVPQRIGRAILWLLKP
;
A
#
# COMPACT_ATOMS: atom_id res chain seq x y z
N MET A 1 8.13 -6.59 17.08
CA MET A 1 7.99 -8.02 17.39
C MET A 1 7.95 -8.81 16.10
N LYS A 2 8.65 -9.97 16.04
CA LYS A 2 8.61 -10.91 14.90
C LYS A 2 7.92 -12.21 15.33
N PHE A 3 7.15 -12.84 14.45
CA PHE A 3 6.42 -14.09 14.72
C PHE A 3 6.07 -14.82 13.41
N GLU A 4 5.80 -16.13 13.53
CA GLU A 4 5.35 -16.97 12.42
C GLU A 4 3.82 -17.07 12.42
N LEU A 5 3.21 -16.99 11.23
CA LEU A 5 1.77 -17.16 11.05
C LEU A 5 1.47 -17.71 9.65
N ALA A 6 0.84 -18.89 9.57
CA ALA A 6 0.48 -19.53 8.30
C ALA A 6 1.65 -19.56 7.28
N GLU A 7 2.81 -20.08 7.72
CA GLU A 7 4.04 -20.19 6.93
C GLU A 7 4.66 -18.84 6.46
N LYS A 8 4.19 -17.71 7.01
CA LYS A 8 4.76 -16.39 6.75
C LYS A 8 5.48 -15.84 7.98
N HIS A 9 6.64 -15.24 7.75
CA HIS A 9 7.35 -14.42 8.74
C HIS A 9 6.65 -13.07 8.86
N CYS A 10 6.03 -12.81 9.97
CA CYS A 10 5.32 -11.56 10.24
C CYS A 10 6.12 -10.69 11.21
N TRP A 11 5.96 -9.39 11.07
CA TRP A 11 6.52 -8.42 12.00
C TRP A 11 5.54 -7.30 12.29
N VAL A 12 5.62 -6.77 13.49
CA VAL A 12 4.84 -5.61 13.95
C VAL A 12 5.74 -4.70 14.76
N GLU A 13 5.65 -3.41 14.53
CA GLU A 13 6.36 -2.36 15.27
C GLU A 13 5.39 -1.24 15.65
N GLN A 14 5.61 -0.65 16.83
CA GLN A 14 4.92 0.55 17.26
C GLN A 14 5.76 1.78 16.90
N ILE A 15 5.12 2.77 16.28
CA ILE A 15 5.74 4.05 15.93
C ILE A 15 5.06 5.16 16.74
N GLY A 16 5.84 5.81 17.58
CA GLY A 16 5.33 6.75 18.57
C GLY A 16 4.69 6.05 19.78
N SER A 17 4.05 6.81 20.65
CA SER A 17 3.37 6.30 21.84
C SER A 17 1.95 6.86 21.97
N SER A 18 1.03 6.04 22.45
CA SER A 18 -0.36 6.44 22.71
C SER A 18 -0.95 5.63 23.85
N ASN A 19 -1.77 6.30 24.68
CA ASN A 19 -2.58 5.64 25.72
C ASN A 19 -3.93 5.14 25.17
N LYS A 20 -4.21 5.39 23.88
CA LYS A 20 -5.42 4.95 23.17
C LYS A 20 -5.07 3.85 22.17
N PRO A 21 -6.03 2.99 21.80
CA PRO A 21 -5.84 2.06 20.70
C PRO A 21 -5.39 2.80 19.42
N MET A 22 -4.40 2.25 18.73
CA MET A 22 -3.73 2.89 17.60
C MET A 22 -4.24 2.37 16.27
N PRO A 23 -4.20 3.17 15.18
CA PRO A 23 -4.43 2.68 13.83
C PRO A 23 -3.31 1.72 13.40
N LEU A 24 -3.63 0.84 12.44
CA LEU A 24 -2.70 -0.13 11.88
C LEU A 24 -2.39 0.20 10.41
N ILE A 25 -1.12 0.32 10.10
CA ILE A 25 -0.59 0.29 8.73
C ILE A 25 -0.16 -1.14 8.39
N ILE A 26 -0.62 -1.71 7.28
CA ILE A 26 -0.08 -2.95 6.72
C ILE A 26 0.77 -2.59 5.51
N LEU A 27 2.08 -2.81 5.60
CA LEU A 27 3.04 -2.43 4.57
C LEU A 27 3.17 -3.53 3.52
N LEU A 28 2.82 -3.20 2.27
CA LEU A 28 2.93 -4.07 1.09
C LEU A 28 4.13 -3.61 0.23
N ALA A 29 5.33 -3.88 0.73
CA ALA A 29 6.58 -3.48 0.10
C ALA A 29 7.59 -4.65 -0.03
N GLY A 30 7.10 -5.89 0.03
CA GLY A 30 7.93 -7.10 -0.01
C GLY A 30 8.49 -7.48 1.34
N GLU A 31 9.60 -8.23 1.33
CA GLU A 31 10.25 -8.66 2.56
C GLU A 31 10.71 -7.47 3.41
N TYR A 32 10.85 -7.73 4.70
CA TYR A 32 11.31 -6.75 5.68
C TYR A 32 12.67 -6.17 5.30
N GLU A 33 12.67 -4.97 4.74
CA GLU A 33 13.87 -4.17 4.51
C GLU A 33 14.09 -3.23 5.71
N GLU A 34 14.96 -3.63 6.62
CA GLU A 34 15.28 -2.84 7.83
C GLU A 34 15.64 -1.39 7.53
N GLN A 35 16.40 -1.16 6.46
CA GLN A 35 16.80 0.20 6.06
C GLN A 35 15.61 1.05 5.58
N THR A 36 14.67 0.46 4.85
CA THR A 36 13.46 1.15 4.38
C THR A 36 12.57 1.50 5.56
N LEU A 37 12.32 0.54 6.45
CA LEU A 37 11.53 0.79 7.65
C LEU A 37 12.19 1.81 8.58
N PHE A 38 13.51 1.76 8.76
CA PHE A 38 14.25 2.73 9.53
C PHE A 38 14.03 4.17 9.03
N LYS A 39 14.16 4.41 7.71
CA LYS A 39 13.94 5.73 7.12
C LYS A 39 12.50 6.21 7.27
N ILE A 40 11.52 5.31 7.11
CA ILE A 40 10.09 5.63 7.32
C ILE A 40 9.87 6.02 8.79
N ARG A 41 10.40 5.25 9.72
CA ARG A 41 10.28 5.48 11.16
C ARG A 41 10.89 6.82 11.56
N GLU A 42 12.13 7.11 11.19
CA GLU A 42 12.80 8.38 11.51
C GLU A 42 11.98 9.59 11.04
N MET A 43 11.50 9.54 9.80
CA MET A 43 10.67 10.60 9.25
C MET A 43 9.35 10.78 10.03
N LEU A 44 8.67 9.68 10.38
CA LEU A 44 7.35 9.74 11.00
C LEU A 44 7.41 10.02 12.50
N LEU A 45 8.45 9.60 13.23
CA LEU A 45 8.63 9.96 14.63
C LEU A 45 8.72 11.48 14.79
N HIS A 46 9.49 12.16 13.95
CA HIS A 46 9.55 13.62 13.96
C HIS A 46 8.16 14.25 13.71
N GLN A 47 7.38 13.74 12.77
CA GLN A 47 6.03 14.24 12.50
C GLN A 47 5.03 13.95 13.64
N ILE A 48 5.22 12.86 14.37
CA ILE A 48 4.42 12.55 15.57
C ILE A 48 4.76 13.54 16.70
N ASP A 49 6.03 13.82 16.92
CA ASP A 49 6.50 14.76 17.95
C ASP A 49 6.01 16.19 17.68
N GLU A 50 5.89 16.56 16.40
CA GLU A 50 5.31 17.85 15.96
C GLU A 50 3.77 17.87 15.99
N GLY A 51 3.09 16.76 16.28
CA GLY A 51 1.64 16.66 16.29
C GLY A 51 0.99 16.59 14.91
N ASN A 52 1.76 16.37 13.84
CA ASN A 52 1.28 16.27 12.45
C ASN A 52 0.84 14.86 12.06
N CYS A 53 1.19 13.85 12.87
CA CYS A 53 0.87 12.45 12.64
C CYS A 53 0.46 11.78 13.96
N ARG A 54 -0.53 10.91 13.91
CA ARG A 54 -0.90 10.07 15.06
C ARG A 54 0.11 8.94 15.24
N ALA A 55 0.36 8.51 16.49
CA ALA A 55 1.08 7.27 16.76
C ALA A 55 0.30 6.07 16.19
N PHE A 56 1.01 5.03 15.71
CA PHE A 56 0.41 3.90 15.00
C PHE A 56 1.20 2.61 15.15
N MET A 57 0.55 1.51 14.81
CA MET A 57 1.21 0.22 14.58
C MET A 57 1.50 0.06 13.10
N ILE A 58 2.67 -0.49 12.76
CA ILE A 58 3.03 -0.88 11.40
C ILE A 58 3.38 -2.36 11.38
N ALA A 59 2.84 -3.08 10.40
CA ALA A 59 3.03 -4.51 10.23
C ALA A 59 3.40 -4.86 8.79
N GLY A 60 4.09 -5.96 8.61
CA GLY A 60 4.35 -6.56 7.31
C GLY A 60 4.60 -8.07 7.44
N PHE A 61 4.72 -8.72 6.31
CA PHE A 61 4.87 -10.18 6.24
C PHE A 61 5.63 -10.60 4.98
N GLY A 62 6.20 -11.77 5.00
CA GLY A 62 6.92 -12.42 3.90
C GLY A 62 7.10 -13.92 4.15
N PRO A 63 7.69 -14.68 3.21
CA PRO A 63 8.15 -14.21 1.91
C PRO A 63 7.00 -13.82 0.97
N ILE A 64 7.30 -12.97 -0.01
CA ILE A 64 6.38 -12.50 -1.05
C ILE A 64 6.98 -12.81 -2.42
N ASP A 65 6.28 -13.59 -3.22
CA ASP A 65 6.49 -13.62 -4.65
C ASP A 65 5.76 -12.42 -5.27
N TRP A 66 6.53 -11.44 -5.70
CA TRP A 66 6.02 -10.13 -6.11
C TRP A 66 4.99 -10.22 -7.23
N ASP A 67 5.27 -11.02 -8.25
CA ASP A 67 4.42 -11.14 -9.43
C ASP A 67 3.22 -12.08 -9.20
N ARG A 68 3.32 -12.99 -8.24
CA ARG A 68 2.26 -13.88 -7.84
C ARG A 68 1.33 -13.21 -6.83
N ASP A 69 1.89 -12.73 -5.70
CA ASP A 69 1.14 -12.37 -4.50
C ASP A 69 0.54 -10.97 -4.56
N TYR A 70 1.06 -10.09 -5.45
CA TYR A 70 0.61 -8.70 -5.59
C TYR A 70 -0.07 -8.41 -6.92
N SER A 71 -0.36 -9.39 -7.75
CA SER A 71 -1.18 -9.21 -8.96
C SER A 71 -2.63 -9.61 -8.71
N PRO A 72 -3.62 -8.77 -9.08
CA PRO A 72 -5.04 -9.04 -8.83
C PRO A 72 -5.58 -10.27 -9.56
N TRP A 73 -5.14 -10.48 -10.80
CA TRP A 73 -5.54 -11.60 -11.66
C TRP A 73 -4.39 -12.04 -12.56
N TYR A 74 -4.58 -13.19 -13.21
CA TYR A 74 -3.60 -13.69 -14.18
C TYR A 74 -3.42 -12.72 -15.34
N GLN A 75 -2.17 -12.42 -15.67
CA GLN A 75 -1.81 -11.55 -16.78
C GLN A 75 -0.44 -11.95 -17.34
N GLU A 76 -0.36 -12.07 -18.65
CA GLU A 76 0.91 -12.15 -19.36
C GLU A 76 1.42 -10.72 -19.62
N GLY A 77 2.61 -10.45 -19.10
CA GLY A 77 3.31 -9.20 -19.34
C GLY A 77 4.27 -9.31 -20.53
N ASN A 78 4.93 -8.20 -20.79
CA ASN A 78 5.97 -8.17 -21.81
C ASN A 78 7.17 -9.06 -21.43
N ASN A 79 7.91 -9.56 -22.43
CA ASN A 79 9.12 -10.36 -22.27
C ASN A 79 8.94 -11.69 -21.48
N GLY A 80 7.76 -12.29 -21.54
CA GLY A 80 7.46 -13.57 -20.87
C GLY A 80 7.28 -13.47 -19.37
N ARG A 81 7.14 -12.26 -18.80
CA ARG A 81 6.77 -12.07 -17.40
C ARG A 81 5.34 -12.54 -17.15
N ILE A 82 5.12 -13.33 -16.13
CA ILE A 82 3.81 -13.88 -15.78
C ILE A 82 3.39 -13.37 -14.41
N PHE A 83 2.24 -12.71 -14.37
CA PHE A 83 1.55 -12.33 -13.15
C PHE A 83 0.50 -13.38 -12.84
N GLN A 84 0.63 -14.07 -11.71
CA GLN A 84 -0.20 -15.26 -11.41
C GLN A 84 -1.58 -14.94 -10.82
N GLY A 85 -1.82 -13.69 -10.41
CA GLY A 85 -3.15 -13.27 -9.97
C GLY A 85 -3.57 -13.81 -8.60
N LYS A 86 -2.69 -13.74 -7.60
CA LYS A 86 -2.93 -14.29 -6.27
C LYS A 86 -3.07 -13.23 -5.18
N ALA A 87 -3.33 -11.99 -5.54
CA ALA A 87 -3.55 -10.92 -4.56
C ALA A 87 -4.72 -11.22 -3.61
N ASP A 88 -5.75 -11.95 -4.05
CA ASP A 88 -6.85 -12.35 -3.17
C ASP A 88 -6.39 -13.28 -2.04
N GLU A 89 -5.43 -14.18 -2.28
CA GLU A 89 -4.83 -15.02 -1.23
C GLU A 89 -4.07 -14.14 -0.21
N THR A 90 -3.39 -13.12 -0.68
CA THR A 90 -2.69 -12.13 0.17
C THR A 90 -3.68 -11.32 1.00
N LEU A 91 -4.76 -10.84 0.40
CA LEU A 91 -5.81 -10.09 1.09
C LEU A 91 -6.56 -10.95 2.11
N ASP A 92 -6.83 -12.21 1.79
CA ASP A 92 -7.44 -13.16 2.71
C ASP A 92 -6.54 -13.41 3.93
N PHE A 93 -5.24 -13.64 3.71
CA PHE A 93 -4.26 -13.73 4.79
C PHE A 93 -4.25 -12.49 5.66
N MET A 94 -4.24 -11.29 5.07
CA MET A 94 -4.26 -10.03 5.81
C MET A 94 -5.50 -9.90 6.68
N LYS A 95 -6.69 -10.20 6.13
CA LYS A 95 -7.98 -10.04 6.79
C LYS A 95 -8.26 -11.11 7.84
N ASN A 96 -8.01 -12.38 7.50
CA ASN A 96 -8.49 -13.53 8.27
C ASN A 96 -7.41 -14.17 9.15
N ALA A 97 -6.12 -13.86 8.95
CA ALA A 97 -5.03 -14.37 9.77
C ALA A 97 -4.25 -13.24 10.47
N LEU A 98 -3.65 -12.32 9.70
CA LEU A 98 -2.73 -11.31 10.23
C LEU A 98 -3.44 -10.31 11.15
N LEU A 99 -4.53 -9.70 10.69
CA LEU A 99 -5.26 -8.69 11.46
C LEU A 99 -5.81 -9.24 12.80
N PRO A 100 -6.48 -10.40 12.85
CA PRO A 100 -6.91 -10.99 14.12
C PRO A 100 -5.76 -11.30 15.08
N GLU A 101 -4.61 -11.76 14.56
CA GLU A 101 -3.46 -12.05 15.39
C GLU A 101 -2.81 -10.78 15.97
N ILE A 102 -2.77 -9.70 15.20
CA ILE A 102 -2.32 -8.38 15.69
C ILE A 102 -3.28 -7.84 16.76
N GLN A 103 -4.59 -7.95 16.54
CA GLN A 103 -5.62 -7.52 17.50
C GLN A 103 -5.53 -8.24 18.86
N LYS A 104 -5.13 -9.50 18.87
CA LYS A 104 -4.90 -10.26 20.11
C LYS A 104 -3.70 -9.76 20.90
N ARG A 105 -2.67 -9.27 20.21
CA ARG A 105 -1.36 -8.93 20.80
C ARG A 105 -1.20 -7.45 21.13
N PHE A 106 -1.91 -6.58 20.42
CA PHE A 106 -1.75 -5.13 20.48
C PHE A 106 -3.07 -4.41 20.60
N SER A 107 -3.06 -3.28 21.31
CA SER A 107 -4.21 -2.39 21.39
C SER A 107 -4.30 -1.55 20.12
N ILE A 108 -4.99 -2.08 19.11
CA ILE A 108 -5.30 -1.34 17.87
C ILE A 108 -6.79 -1.02 17.80
N ASN A 109 -7.11 0.09 17.12
CA ASN A 109 -8.49 0.44 16.79
C ASN A 109 -8.93 -0.21 15.45
N ASN A 110 -10.12 0.14 14.95
CA ASN A 110 -10.64 -0.43 13.71
C ASN A 110 -10.09 0.25 12.43
N GLU A 111 -9.16 1.19 12.58
CA GLU A 111 -8.58 1.89 11.45
C GLU A 111 -7.40 1.08 10.88
N VAL A 112 -7.59 0.50 9.71
CA VAL A 112 -6.59 -0.31 9.00
C VAL A 112 -6.33 0.27 7.62
N TYR A 113 -5.05 0.47 7.31
CA TYR A 113 -4.60 1.09 6.07
C TYR A 113 -3.50 0.24 5.41
N PRO A 114 -3.78 -0.52 4.33
CA PRO A 114 -2.72 -1.05 3.50
C PRO A 114 -2.01 0.09 2.78
N VAL A 115 -0.68 0.08 2.83
CA VAL A 115 0.18 1.03 2.11
C VAL A 115 1.21 0.23 1.34
N GLY A 116 1.30 0.44 0.04
CA GLY A 116 2.20 -0.35 -0.79
C GLY A 116 2.90 0.46 -1.88
N TYR A 117 3.92 -0.19 -2.46
CA TYR A 117 4.73 0.36 -3.53
C TYR A 117 4.65 -0.53 -4.78
N SER A 118 4.61 0.08 -5.98
CA SER A 118 4.58 -0.67 -7.25
C SER A 118 3.37 -1.64 -7.33
N LEU A 119 3.58 -2.95 -7.53
CA LEU A 119 2.52 -3.94 -7.44
C LEU A 119 1.88 -3.99 -6.05
N GLY A 120 2.67 -3.81 -4.98
CA GLY A 120 2.11 -3.66 -3.62
C GLY A 120 1.19 -2.44 -3.49
N GLY A 121 1.48 -1.34 -4.22
CA GLY A 121 0.60 -0.17 -4.33
C GLY A 121 -0.69 -0.44 -5.10
N LEU A 122 -0.63 -1.28 -6.13
CA LEU A 122 -1.81 -1.80 -6.83
C LEU A 122 -2.64 -2.68 -5.89
N THR A 123 -1.99 -3.61 -5.18
CA THR A 123 -2.66 -4.50 -4.21
C THR A 123 -3.30 -3.72 -3.06
N ALA A 124 -2.67 -2.63 -2.58
CA ALA A 124 -3.24 -1.80 -1.53
C ALA A 124 -4.58 -1.16 -1.95
N ILE A 125 -4.64 -0.58 -3.15
CA ILE A 125 -5.89 0.02 -3.65
C ILE A 125 -6.90 -1.04 -4.11
N TYR A 126 -6.45 -2.14 -4.71
CA TYR A 126 -7.28 -3.29 -5.06
C TYR A 126 -7.96 -3.88 -3.82
N GLY A 127 -7.20 -4.13 -2.75
CA GLY A 127 -7.75 -4.63 -1.49
C GLY A 127 -8.70 -3.64 -0.81
N HIS A 128 -8.43 -2.34 -0.92
CA HIS A 128 -9.34 -1.32 -0.40
C HIS A 128 -10.69 -1.32 -1.14
N CYS A 129 -10.67 -1.51 -2.46
CA CYS A 129 -11.89 -1.67 -3.26
C CYS A 129 -12.64 -2.97 -2.97
N SER A 130 -11.92 -4.09 -2.74
CA SER A 130 -12.51 -5.43 -2.63
C SER A 130 -13.03 -5.76 -1.23
N ILE A 131 -12.32 -5.39 -0.18
CA ILE A 131 -12.62 -5.81 1.20
C ILE A 131 -12.88 -4.66 2.18
N GLY A 132 -12.73 -3.40 1.76
CA GLY A 132 -13.17 -2.23 2.51
C GLY A 132 -12.31 -1.92 3.74
N PHE A 133 -11.05 -1.53 3.56
CA PHE A 133 -10.23 -0.93 4.61
C PHE A 133 -10.69 0.50 4.93
N THR A 134 -10.15 1.12 5.97
CA THR A 134 -10.43 2.53 6.31
C THR A 134 -9.95 3.50 5.24
N GLY A 135 -8.88 3.13 4.55
CA GLY A 135 -8.28 3.84 3.43
C GLY A 135 -7.05 3.09 2.95
N CYS A 136 -6.33 3.62 1.97
CA CYS A 136 -5.10 3.00 1.48
C CYS A 136 -4.08 4.01 0.95
N GLY A 137 -2.82 3.55 0.82
CA GLY A 137 -1.74 4.28 0.17
C GLY A 137 -1.17 3.51 -1.03
N SER A 138 -1.36 4.04 -2.23
CA SER A 138 -0.80 3.51 -3.48
C SER A 138 0.39 4.38 -3.92
N CYS A 139 1.60 4.00 -3.52
CA CYS A 139 2.81 4.72 -3.85
C CYS A 139 3.43 4.16 -5.12
N SER A 140 3.54 4.98 -6.17
CA SER A 140 3.99 4.52 -7.50
C SER A 140 3.32 3.22 -7.94
N GLY A 141 2.01 3.10 -7.63
CA GLY A 141 1.24 1.89 -7.85
C GLY A 141 1.26 1.46 -9.32
N ALA A 142 1.34 0.17 -9.57
CA ALA A 142 1.37 -0.42 -10.91
C ALA A 142 -0.01 -0.34 -11.61
N LEU A 143 -0.62 0.86 -11.65
CA LEU A 143 -1.96 1.09 -12.20
C LEU A 143 -2.02 0.98 -13.74
N TRP A 144 -0.89 0.68 -14.35
CA TRP A 144 -0.80 0.24 -15.74
C TRP A 144 -1.31 -1.19 -15.95
N PHE A 145 -1.59 -1.94 -14.89
CA PHE A 145 -1.99 -3.35 -14.95
C PHE A 145 -3.26 -3.52 -15.79
N PRO A 146 -3.25 -4.41 -16.83
CA PRO A 146 -4.39 -4.58 -17.71
C PRO A 146 -5.66 -4.98 -16.97
N GLY A 147 -6.81 -4.39 -17.31
CA GLY A 147 -8.10 -4.64 -16.62
C GLY A 147 -8.32 -3.83 -15.34
N TRP A 148 -7.33 -3.05 -14.89
CA TRP A 148 -7.45 -2.26 -13.65
C TRP A 148 -8.58 -1.23 -13.69
N LEU A 149 -8.70 -0.47 -14.78
CA LEU A 149 -9.72 0.58 -14.89
C LEU A 149 -11.13 0.01 -15.03
N GLU A 150 -11.26 -1.13 -15.69
CA GLU A 150 -12.51 -1.88 -15.82
C GLU A 150 -12.97 -2.38 -14.44
N PHE A 151 -12.08 -3.04 -13.70
CA PHE A 151 -12.34 -3.45 -12.32
C PHE A 151 -12.79 -2.28 -11.45
N LEU A 152 -12.09 -1.16 -11.52
CA LEU A 152 -12.37 0.01 -10.69
C LEU A 152 -13.75 0.63 -10.95
N GLN A 153 -14.28 0.55 -12.18
CA GLN A 153 -15.61 1.06 -12.51
C GLN A 153 -16.73 0.32 -11.77
N GLU A 154 -16.51 -0.96 -11.46
CA GLU A 154 -17.45 -1.82 -10.76
C GLU A 154 -17.23 -1.84 -9.23
N HIS A 155 -16.05 -1.42 -8.77
CA HIS A 155 -15.60 -1.54 -7.37
C HIS A 155 -15.01 -0.23 -6.85
N LEU A 156 -15.84 0.82 -6.76
CA LEU A 156 -15.38 2.11 -6.23
C LEU A 156 -15.15 2.03 -4.71
N PRO A 157 -13.97 2.46 -4.20
CA PRO A 157 -13.71 2.50 -2.77
C PRO A 157 -14.48 3.61 -2.08
N SER A 158 -14.55 3.52 -0.75
CA SER A 158 -14.98 4.60 0.15
C SER A 158 -13.83 5.00 1.07
N GLY A 159 -14.00 6.05 1.91
CA GLY A 159 -12.97 6.48 2.86
C GLY A 159 -11.92 7.37 2.22
N ARG A 160 -10.63 7.05 2.35
CA ARG A 160 -9.54 7.92 1.87
C ARG A 160 -8.44 7.16 1.14
N VAL A 161 -7.96 7.73 0.04
CA VAL A 161 -6.93 7.12 -0.82
C VAL A 161 -5.80 8.11 -1.07
N TYR A 162 -4.59 7.73 -0.67
CA TYR A 162 -3.37 8.42 -1.08
C TYR A 162 -2.80 7.77 -2.34
N MET A 163 -2.44 8.59 -3.32
CA MET A 163 -1.78 8.14 -4.54
C MET A 163 -0.53 8.99 -4.80
N SER A 164 0.54 8.37 -5.27
CA SER A 164 1.69 9.08 -5.80
C SER A 164 2.29 8.38 -7.00
N LEU A 165 2.98 9.14 -7.86
CA LEU A 165 3.67 8.64 -9.02
C LEU A 165 4.89 9.50 -9.35
N GLY A 166 6.03 8.90 -9.64
CA GLY A 166 7.21 9.63 -10.10
C GLY A 166 7.01 10.23 -11.49
N GLY A 167 7.34 11.50 -11.66
CA GLY A 167 7.09 12.27 -12.88
C GLY A 167 7.85 11.79 -14.13
N LYS A 168 8.69 10.76 -14.00
CA LYS A 168 9.42 10.14 -15.12
C LYS A 168 9.04 8.65 -15.33
N GLU A 169 8.11 8.10 -14.55
CA GLU A 169 7.78 6.65 -14.59
C GLU A 169 7.13 6.24 -15.92
N GLU A 170 6.34 7.11 -16.52
CA GLU A 170 5.74 6.90 -17.84
C GLU A 170 6.77 6.90 -19.00
N ARG A 171 8.03 7.31 -18.73
CA ARG A 171 9.10 7.37 -19.75
C ARG A 171 9.81 6.02 -19.87
N THR A 172 9.06 4.98 -20.14
CA THR A 172 9.56 3.63 -20.37
C THR A 172 9.25 3.17 -21.80
N LYS A 173 10.02 2.21 -22.32
CA LYS A 173 9.75 1.57 -23.62
C LYS A 173 8.74 0.43 -23.51
N ASP A 174 8.40 0.01 -22.29
CA ASP A 174 7.39 -1.01 -22.04
C ASP A 174 6.00 -0.46 -22.35
N SER A 175 5.29 -1.10 -23.28
CA SER A 175 4.00 -0.63 -23.80
C SER A 175 2.86 -0.68 -22.76
N LEU A 176 2.96 -1.50 -21.74
CA LEU A 176 2.02 -1.53 -20.61
C LEU A 176 2.40 -0.49 -19.57
N MET A 177 3.64 -0.50 -19.11
CA MET A 177 4.10 0.37 -18.03
C MET A 177 4.05 1.86 -18.40
N CYS A 178 4.20 2.24 -19.69
CA CYS A 178 4.09 3.63 -20.12
C CYS A 178 2.69 4.23 -19.88
N GLN A 179 1.68 3.39 -19.70
CA GLN A 179 0.30 3.83 -19.42
C GLN A 179 0.10 4.26 -17.95
N VAL A 180 1.09 4.07 -17.08
CA VAL A 180 0.94 4.33 -15.63
C VAL A 180 0.47 5.74 -15.33
N GLY A 181 0.98 6.76 -16.03
CA GLY A 181 0.59 8.15 -15.82
C GLY A 181 -0.89 8.40 -16.14
N ILE A 182 -1.33 7.96 -17.31
CA ILE A 182 -2.72 8.09 -17.78
C ILE A 182 -3.67 7.32 -16.87
N ASN A 183 -3.34 6.07 -16.54
CA ASN A 183 -4.19 5.23 -15.70
C ASN A 183 -4.27 5.75 -14.27
N THR A 184 -3.19 6.31 -13.72
CA THR A 184 -3.21 6.95 -12.39
C THR A 184 -4.16 8.14 -12.37
N GLN A 185 -4.17 8.98 -13.40
CA GLN A 185 -5.09 10.12 -13.50
C GLN A 185 -6.55 9.65 -13.62
N LYS A 186 -6.83 8.68 -14.51
CA LYS A 186 -8.17 8.08 -14.65
C LYS A 186 -8.65 7.43 -13.35
N THR A 187 -7.76 6.72 -12.65
CA THR A 187 -8.06 6.16 -11.31
C THR A 187 -8.48 7.25 -10.36
N LYS A 188 -7.69 8.33 -10.25
CA LYS A 188 -8.03 9.48 -9.41
C LYS A 188 -9.39 10.07 -9.75
N GLU A 189 -9.67 10.29 -11.03
CA GLU A 189 -10.94 10.87 -11.51
C GLU A 189 -12.14 9.98 -11.14
N LEU A 190 -12.01 8.66 -11.29
CA LEU A 190 -13.06 7.71 -10.95
C LEU A 190 -13.36 7.70 -9.45
N ILE A 191 -12.34 7.55 -8.61
CA ILE A 191 -12.51 7.40 -7.16
C ILE A 191 -12.87 8.72 -6.46
N SER A 192 -12.50 9.89 -7.03
CA SER A 192 -12.85 11.21 -6.46
C SER A 192 -14.34 11.45 -6.31
N LYS A 193 -15.17 10.62 -6.94
CA LYS A 193 -16.63 10.72 -6.86
C LYS A 193 -17.21 10.19 -5.55
N SER A 194 -16.48 9.29 -4.87
CA SER A 194 -16.96 8.57 -3.69
C SER A 194 -15.94 8.58 -2.52
N THR A 195 -14.74 9.11 -2.72
CA THR A 195 -13.60 8.91 -1.84
C THR A 195 -12.81 10.20 -1.68
N GLU A 196 -12.33 10.49 -0.46
CA GLU A 196 -11.32 11.52 -0.24
C GLU A 196 -10.01 11.04 -0.87
N VAL A 197 -9.56 11.68 -1.96
CA VAL A 197 -8.35 11.28 -2.68
C VAL A 197 -7.36 12.42 -2.79
N ILE A 198 -6.08 12.10 -2.56
CA ILE A 198 -4.97 13.00 -2.87
C ILE A 198 -3.99 12.30 -3.82
N TYR A 199 -3.41 13.07 -4.73
CA TYR A 199 -2.41 12.61 -5.66
C TYR A 199 -1.22 13.53 -5.70
N PHE A 200 -0.02 12.97 -5.54
CA PHE A 200 1.23 13.69 -5.66
C PHE A 200 2.06 13.20 -6.86
N LYS A 201 2.46 14.15 -7.70
CA LYS A 201 3.49 13.90 -8.71
C LYS A 201 4.86 14.08 -8.07
N GLU A 202 5.54 12.98 -7.84
CA GLU A 202 6.83 12.93 -7.17
C GLU A 202 8.00 13.22 -8.13
N PRO A 203 9.12 13.77 -7.67
CA PRO A 203 10.29 13.95 -8.51
C PRO A 203 10.92 12.60 -8.89
N GLY A 204 11.44 12.49 -10.13
CA GLY A 204 12.23 11.35 -10.59
C GLY A 204 11.41 10.17 -11.11
N GLY A 205 12.07 9.02 -11.22
CA GLY A 205 11.52 7.76 -11.71
C GLY A 205 11.06 6.83 -10.58
N HIS A 206 10.78 5.59 -10.97
CA HIS A 206 10.15 4.57 -10.12
C HIS A 206 10.92 4.29 -8.81
N PHE A 207 12.24 4.22 -8.83
CA PHE A 207 13.03 3.83 -7.66
C PHE A 207 13.59 5.01 -6.83
N LYS A 208 13.12 6.24 -7.10
CA LYS A 208 13.58 7.40 -6.36
C LYS A 208 12.77 7.63 -5.09
N GLU A 209 13.46 7.74 -3.94
CA GLU A 209 12.86 8.12 -2.66
C GLU A 209 11.70 7.21 -2.20
N VAL A 210 11.82 5.89 -2.40
CA VAL A 210 10.77 4.93 -2.06
C VAL A 210 10.32 5.03 -0.60
N PRO A 211 11.22 5.04 0.42
CA PRO A 211 10.80 5.18 1.81
C PRO A 211 10.07 6.49 2.09
N GLN A 212 10.51 7.59 1.48
CA GLN A 212 9.91 8.91 1.68
C GLN A 212 8.50 8.99 1.06
N ARG A 213 8.27 8.35 -0.10
CA ARG A 213 6.95 8.27 -0.72
C ARG A 213 5.98 7.48 0.16
N ILE A 214 6.41 6.34 0.69
CA ILE A 214 5.63 5.54 1.63
C ILE A 214 5.34 6.34 2.91
N GLY A 215 6.35 7.00 3.47
CA GLY A 215 6.19 7.83 4.65
C GLY A 215 5.21 8.98 4.47
N ARG A 216 5.21 9.65 3.30
CA ARG A 216 4.22 10.70 2.97
C ARG A 216 2.79 10.14 2.89
N ALA A 217 2.61 8.92 2.36
CA ALA A 217 1.31 8.26 2.34
C ALA A 217 0.80 8.01 3.77
N ILE A 218 1.64 7.43 4.62
CA ILE A 218 1.31 7.16 6.03
C ILE A 218 0.99 8.47 6.77
N LEU A 219 1.82 9.50 6.60
CA LEU A 219 1.60 10.81 7.20
C LEU A 219 0.23 11.39 6.83
N TRP A 220 -0.16 11.32 5.55
CA TRP A 220 -1.44 11.83 5.11
C TRP A 220 -2.63 11.00 5.62
N LEU A 221 -2.50 9.67 5.63
CA LEU A 221 -3.55 8.77 6.12
C LEU A 221 -3.79 8.92 7.62
N LEU A 222 -2.75 9.24 8.39
CA LEU A 222 -2.78 9.33 9.86
C LEU A 222 -2.79 10.76 10.40
N LYS A 223 -3.19 11.74 9.59
CA LYS A 223 -3.42 13.10 10.10
C LYS A 223 -4.40 13.08 11.28
N PRO A 224 -4.15 13.90 12.31
CA PRO A 224 -5.05 14.08 13.44
C PRO A 224 -6.46 14.52 13.06
#